data_d4261f2e79e947af8d3e8b38946f7e55
#
_entry.id   d4261f2e79e947af8d3e8b38946f7e55
#
_cell.length_a   1.000
_cell.length_b   1.000
_cell.length_c   1.000
_cell.angle_alpha   90.00
_cell.angle_beta   90.00
_cell.angle_gamma   90.00
#
_symmetry.space_group_name_H-M   'P 1'
#
loop_
_entity.id
_entity.type
_entity.pdbx_description
1 polymer ?
#
loop_
_entity_poly.entity_id
_entity_poly.type
_entity_poly.pdbx_seq_one_letter_code
_entity_poly.pdbx_strand_id
1 'polypeptide(L)'
;MPMKRWLRRAVPFGLAAAAVAGAAVAVALRDEDRRNRLDRQARMYRLSIRRMLSWTVVKVRGRRATEEKRARLEEQFAIRSAQDVAEVLGNMKGAIMKAGQMVSFVADGLPPEAQAALATLQADVPPMAPSLAEQVIREELGADPERLFLAWDPIPKAAASIGQVHKAVMSDGREVAVKVQYPGVDRAIKSDLDNAELLYGMFAAFALKNMDVHAMVDELRDRMGDELDYRKEARFQAEFAERYDGHPFIHVPKVVWERSAQRVITSEWVDGLSWKQFLETATHEQKQTAAEILFRFAEGSIWHHGVFNGDPHPGNYRFHPDKGKVTFLDFGLVKRWGPGELESLSPILDAILRQDPPGLVAALVRAGFLPADHQASEDLVYEFCSQPYIPFQLERFTYSSEFVGRTLQKMLDMGGRYGDLIKSLNMPPSYVILDRVVWGMSALFGKMEVTASWGRLLAEYIGGASPSTELGRAEAEWREERERTAPATAAG
;
A
#
# COMPACT_ATOMS: atom_id res chain seq x y z
N MET A 1 45.43 22.50 -49.42
CA MET A 1 44.64 23.62 -48.93
C MET A 1 43.13 23.48 -49.15
N PRO A 2 42.43 22.38 -48.69
CA PRO A 2 40.97 22.37 -48.73
C PRO A 2 40.28 22.50 -47.36
N MET A 3 40.98 22.41 -46.24
CA MET A 3 40.38 22.37 -44.90
C MET A 3 39.85 23.71 -44.37
N LYS A 4 40.38 24.84 -44.81
CA LYS A 4 39.91 26.20 -44.40
C LYS A 4 38.59 26.65 -45.03
N ARG A 5 38.14 26.02 -46.13
CA ARG A 5 36.86 26.40 -46.81
C ARG A 5 35.66 25.67 -46.18
N TRP A 6 35.85 24.49 -45.58
CA TRP A 6 34.78 23.72 -44.93
C TRP A 6 34.40 24.30 -43.54
N LEU A 7 35.40 24.74 -42.77
CA LEU A 7 35.19 25.39 -41.47
C LEU A 7 34.43 26.73 -41.58
N ARG A 8 34.59 27.50 -42.67
CA ARG A 8 33.86 28.75 -42.86
C ARG A 8 32.39 28.56 -43.24
N ARG A 9 31.96 27.39 -43.69
CA ARG A 9 30.56 27.06 -43.99
C ARG A 9 29.85 26.33 -42.87
N ALA A 10 30.56 25.65 -41.99
CA ALA A 10 29.98 24.91 -40.86
C ALA A 10 29.69 25.80 -39.64
N VAL A 11 30.45 26.88 -39.45
CA VAL A 11 30.28 27.78 -38.30
C VAL A 11 28.92 28.50 -38.27
N PRO A 12 28.36 29.05 -39.40
CA PRO A 12 27.05 29.67 -39.35
C PRO A 12 25.90 28.68 -39.13
N PHE A 13 26.02 27.42 -39.59
CA PHE A 13 25.02 26.36 -39.31
C PHE A 13 25.05 25.91 -37.88
N GLY A 14 26.23 25.78 -37.26
CA GLY A 14 26.35 25.44 -35.84
C GLY A 14 25.81 26.56 -34.93
N LEU A 15 26.05 27.81 -35.25
CA LEU A 15 25.52 28.96 -34.50
C LEU A 15 23.99 29.13 -34.69
N ALA A 16 23.45 28.86 -35.88
CA ALA A 16 22.01 28.85 -36.11
C ALA A 16 21.31 27.72 -35.38
N ALA A 17 21.88 26.50 -35.37
CA ALA A 17 21.38 25.37 -34.62
C ALA A 17 21.45 25.61 -33.10
N ALA A 18 22.52 26.21 -32.59
CA ALA A 18 22.66 26.61 -31.20
C ALA A 18 21.67 27.73 -30.80
N ALA A 19 21.42 28.70 -31.71
CA ALA A 19 20.43 29.76 -31.50
C ALA A 19 18.99 29.22 -31.48
N VAL A 20 18.67 28.28 -32.39
CA VAL A 20 17.35 27.59 -32.40
C VAL A 20 17.17 26.70 -31.16
N ALA A 21 18.21 25.97 -30.76
CA ALA A 21 18.19 25.21 -29.53
C ALA A 21 18.06 26.11 -28.29
N GLY A 22 18.79 27.23 -28.25
CA GLY A 22 18.68 28.24 -27.19
C GLY A 22 17.31 28.93 -27.15
N ALA A 23 16.71 29.23 -28.32
CA ALA A 23 15.34 29.76 -28.37
C ALA A 23 14.28 28.72 -27.93
N ALA A 24 14.45 27.45 -28.34
CA ALA A 24 13.58 26.37 -27.91
C ALA A 24 13.65 26.13 -26.37
N VAL A 25 14.86 26.20 -25.81
CA VAL A 25 15.08 26.15 -24.35
C VAL A 25 14.49 27.40 -23.69
N ALA A 26 14.65 28.60 -24.25
CA ALA A 26 14.07 29.81 -23.67
C ALA A 26 12.55 29.85 -23.73
N VAL A 27 11.93 29.28 -24.78
CA VAL A 27 10.46 29.08 -24.85
C VAL A 27 10.01 28.02 -23.89
N ALA A 28 10.75 26.89 -23.72
CA ALA A 28 10.47 25.85 -22.76
C ALA A 28 10.61 26.34 -21.31
N LEU A 29 11.49 27.31 -21.04
CA LEU A 29 11.68 27.94 -19.72
C LEU A 29 10.61 28.99 -19.37
N ARG A 30 9.81 29.44 -20.35
CA ARG A 30 8.67 30.35 -20.12
C ARG A 30 7.41 29.62 -19.62
N ASP A 31 7.33 28.31 -19.85
CA ASP A 31 6.27 27.46 -19.36
C ASP A 31 6.70 26.91 -17.98
N GLU A 32 6.03 27.38 -16.95
CA GLU A 32 6.35 27.05 -15.55
C GLU A 32 6.26 25.54 -15.29
N ASP A 33 5.34 24.83 -15.95
CA ASP A 33 5.20 23.38 -15.89
C ASP A 33 6.35 22.63 -16.57
N ARG A 34 6.89 23.16 -17.68
CA ARG A 34 8.07 22.59 -18.36
C ARG A 34 9.35 22.83 -17.58
N ARG A 35 9.48 24.01 -16.98
CA ARG A 35 10.63 24.35 -16.13
C ARG A 35 10.69 23.44 -14.90
N ASN A 36 9.56 23.24 -14.23
CA ASN A 36 9.44 22.35 -13.09
C ASN A 36 9.70 20.88 -13.45
N ARG A 37 9.36 20.46 -14.69
CA ARG A 37 9.68 19.12 -15.21
C ARG A 37 11.18 18.95 -15.43
N LEU A 38 11.84 19.89 -16.10
CA LEU A 38 13.28 19.86 -16.37
C LEU A 38 14.12 19.89 -15.08
N ASP A 39 13.71 20.69 -14.09
CA ASP A 39 14.38 20.74 -12.78
C ASP A 39 14.22 19.45 -11.98
N ARG A 40 13.06 18.78 -12.07
CA ARG A 40 12.82 17.47 -11.47
C ARG A 40 13.69 16.40 -12.14
N GLN A 41 13.69 16.34 -13.46
CA GLN A 41 14.53 15.40 -14.21
C GLN A 41 16.02 15.57 -13.90
N ALA A 42 16.51 16.80 -13.86
CA ALA A 42 17.92 17.09 -13.56
C ALA A 42 18.32 16.69 -12.13
N ARG A 43 17.42 16.82 -11.15
CA ARG A 43 17.64 16.36 -9.77
C ARG A 43 17.74 14.83 -9.69
N MET A 44 16.86 14.15 -10.42
CA MET A 44 16.82 12.68 -10.43
C MET A 44 18.02 12.06 -11.16
N TYR A 45 18.43 12.62 -12.31
CA TYR A 45 19.65 12.17 -12.99
C TYR A 45 20.89 12.34 -12.08
N ARG A 46 20.99 13.44 -11.35
CA ARG A 46 22.06 13.66 -10.38
C ARG A 46 22.01 12.64 -9.23
N LEU A 47 20.83 12.31 -8.74
CA LEU A 47 20.66 11.30 -7.70
C LEU A 47 21.06 9.91 -8.20
N SER A 48 20.58 9.50 -9.38
CA SER A 48 20.89 8.18 -9.97
C SER A 48 22.39 8.00 -10.23
N ILE A 49 23.06 9.02 -10.77
CA ILE A 49 24.50 9.00 -11.00
C ILE A 49 25.26 8.94 -9.66
N ARG A 50 24.91 9.76 -8.68
CA ARG A 50 25.52 9.75 -7.34
C ARG A 50 25.37 8.39 -6.66
N ARG A 51 24.24 7.74 -6.84
CA ARG A 51 23.93 6.42 -6.30
C ARG A 51 24.75 5.31 -6.95
N MET A 52 24.79 5.29 -8.29
CA MET A 52 25.57 4.33 -9.03
C MET A 52 27.05 4.41 -8.64
N LEU A 53 27.57 5.64 -8.47
CA LEU A 53 28.93 5.85 -7.99
C LEU A 53 29.12 5.39 -6.54
N SER A 54 28.18 5.69 -5.63
CA SER A 54 28.23 5.27 -4.23
C SER A 54 28.19 3.74 -4.10
N TRP A 55 27.30 3.08 -4.83
CA TRP A 55 27.21 1.61 -4.85
C TRP A 55 28.49 0.94 -5.39
N THR A 56 29.07 1.52 -6.45
CA THR A 56 30.35 1.06 -7.00
C THR A 56 31.48 1.17 -5.97
N VAL A 57 31.50 2.26 -5.20
CA VAL A 57 32.47 2.46 -4.10
C VAL A 57 32.27 1.44 -2.99
N VAL A 58 31.01 1.18 -2.57
CA VAL A 58 30.69 0.16 -1.56
C VAL A 58 31.14 -1.22 -2.02
N LYS A 59 30.86 -1.58 -3.29
CA LYS A 59 31.23 -2.88 -3.87
C LYS A 59 32.74 -3.06 -4.01
N VAL A 60 33.47 -2.00 -4.41
CA VAL A 60 34.94 -2.03 -4.54
C VAL A 60 35.60 -2.11 -3.16
N ARG A 61 35.13 -1.31 -2.20
CA ARG A 61 35.67 -1.33 -0.82
C ARG A 61 35.29 -2.62 -0.07
N GLY A 62 34.09 -3.17 -0.33
CA GLY A 62 33.62 -4.42 0.26
C GLY A 62 34.39 -5.67 -0.19
N ARG A 63 34.99 -5.66 -1.40
CA ARG A 63 35.77 -6.81 -1.92
C ARG A 63 37.01 -7.17 -1.09
N ARG A 64 37.58 -6.21 -0.36
CA ARG A 64 38.78 -6.38 0.48
C ARG A 64 38.53 -6.13 1.96
N ALA A 65 37.29 -5.97 2.38
CA ALA A 65 36.91 -5.71 3.76
C ALA A 65 36.54 -7.00 4.50
N THR A 66 36.69 -6.98 5.83
CA THR A 66 36.13 -8.02 6.70
C THR A 66 34.60 -8.01 6.62
N GLU A 67 33.96 -9.11 6.96
CA GLU A 67 32.52 -9.27 6.91
C GLU A 67 31.78 -8.18 7.70
N GLU A 68 32.27 -7.86 8.89
CA GLU A 68 31.75 -6.78 9.75
C GLU A 68 31.89 -5.39 9.11
N LYS A 69 32.98 -5.13 8.42
CA LYS A 69 33.19 -3.84 7.74
C LYS A 69 32.36 -3.72 6.47
N ARG A 70 32.08 -4.86 5.81
CA ARG A 70 31.19 -4.93 4.66
C ARG A 70 29.75 -4.67 5.08
N ALA A 71 29.28 -5.30 6.15
CA ALA A 71 27.95 -5.06 6.72
C ALA A 71 27.73 -3.58 7.07
N ARG A 72 28.69 -2.94 7.74
CA ARG A 72 28.62 -1.49 8.06
C ARG A 72 28.57 -0.59 6.80
N LEU A 73 29.28 -0.97 5.73
CA LEU A 73 29.25 -0.21 4.47
C LEU A 73 27.90 -0.35 3.76
N GLU A 74 27.31 -1.54 3.78
CA GLU A 74 25.98 -1.83 3.21
C GLU A 74 24.88 -1.12 4.02
N GLU A 75 24.96 -1.14 5.34
CA GLU A 75 24.06 -0.41 6.24
C GLU A 75 24.12 1.11 6.00
N GLN A 76 25.30 1.71 5.98
CA GLN A 76 25.48 3.14 5.68
C GLN A 76 24.98 3.50 4.28
N PHE A 77 25.11 2.59 3.31
CA PHE A 77 24.57 2.80 1.99
C PHE A 77 23.02 2.77 2.01
N ALA A 78 22.40 1.85 2.75
CA ALA A 78 20.96 1.76 2.90
C ALA A 78 20.38 3.03 3.56
N ILE A 79 20.98 3.49 4.66
CA ILE A 79 20.57 4.70 5.37
C ILE A 79 20.63 5.93 4.46
N ARG A 80 21.77 6.18 3.79
CA ARG A 80 21.92 7.32 2.88
C ARG A 80 20.98 7.20 1.70
N SER A 81 20.73 5.95 1.26
CA SER A 81 19.81 5.66 0.19
C SER A 81 18.39 6.06 0.55
N ALA A 82 17.91 5.72 1.72
CA ALA A 82 16.60 6.10 2.19
C ALA A 82 16.46 7.62 2.38
N GLN A 83 17.50 8.28 2.91
CA GLN A 83 17.52 9.74 3.09
C GLN A 83 17.44 10.51 1.76
N ASP A 84 18.26 10.12 0.77
CA ASP A 84 18.25 10.77 -0.54
C ASP A 84 16.92 10.55 -1.27
N VAL A 85 16.28 9.37 -1.10
CA VAL A 85 14.95 9.08 -1.64
C VAL A 85 13.89 9.93 -0.94
N ALA A 86 13.92 10.00 0.39
CA ALA A 86 13.01 10.85 1.15
C ALA A 86 13.10 12.33 0.72
N GLU A 87 14.32 12.86 0.51
CA GLU A 87 14.52 14.25 0.06
C GLU A 87 13.93 14.52 -1.32
N VAL A 88 14.10 13.58 -2.27
CA VAL A 88 13.57 13.73 -3.63
C VAL A 88 12.06 13.53 -3.65
N LEU A 89 11.56 12.55 -2.90
CA LEU A 89 10.15 12.21 -2.81
C LEU A 89 9.35 13.28 -2.05
N GLY A 90 9.92 13.86 -0.99
CA GLY A 90 9.27 14.94 -0.22
C GLY A 90 8.95 16.19 -1.06
N ASN A 91 9.59 16.35 -2.22
CA ASN A 91 9.33 17.45 -3.15
C ASN A 91 8.32 17.13 -4.27
N MET A 92 7.81 15.91 -4.34
CA MET A 92 6.87 15.43 -5.38
C MET A 92 5.51 15.14 -4.72
N LYS A 93 4.50 15.95 -5.00
CA LYS A 93 3.17 15.84 -4.40
C LYS A 93 2.35 14.72 -5.07
N GLY A 94 1.74 13.85 -4.27
CA GLY A 94 0.67 12.94 -4.69
C GLY A 94 1.11 11.52 -5.02
N ALA A 95 1.62 11.23 -6.22
CA ALA A 95 1.99 9.87 -6.67
C ALA A 95 3.01 9.19 -5.76
N ILE A 96 3.85 9.98 -5.12
CA ILE A 96 4.99 9.52 -4.36
C ILE A 96 4.67 9.32 -2.88
N MET A 97 3.67 10.00 -2.34
CA MET A 97 3.16 9.67 -1.01
C MET A 97 2.66 8.21 -0.97
N LYS A 98 2.02 7.74 -2.06
CA LYS A 98 1.56 6.35 -2.18
C LYS A 98 2.71 5.38 -2.48
N ALA A 99 3.65 5.75 -3.32
CA ALA A 99 4.88 4.98 -3.51
C ALA A 99 5.66 4.88 -2.18
N GLY A 100 5.71 5.95 -1.38
CA GLY A 100 6.28 5.96 -0.03
C GLY A 100 5.52 5.03 0.93
N GLN A 101 4.20 4.96 0.84
CA GLN A 101 3.40 3.98 1.59
C GLN A 101 3.72 2.55 1.16
N MET A 102 3.88 2.27 -0.15
CA MET A 102 4.31 0.96 -0.63
C MET A 102 5.73 0.60 -0.18
N VAL A 103 6.64 1.56 -0.18
CA VAL A 103 8.03 1.38 0.29
C VAL A 103 8.12 1.25 1.81
N SER A 104 7.20 1.82 2.59
CA SER A 104 7.22 1.73 4.05
C SER A 104 7.01 0.30 4.57
N PHE A 105 6.33 -0.58 3.82
CA PHE A 105 6.23 -1.99 4.17
C PHE A 105 7.58 -2.72 4.03
N VAL A 106 8.41 -2.29 3.08
CA VAL A 106 9.80 -2.78 2.93
C VAL A 106 10.69 -2.14 4.00
N ALA A 107 10.28 -0.99 4.55
CA ALA A 107 11.06 -0.22 5.51
C ALA A 107 11.23 -0.92 6.87
N ASP A 108 10.29 -1.77 7.28
CA ASP A 108 10.40 -2.50 8.57
C ASP A 108 11.60 -3.46 8.60
N GLY A 109 12.16 -3.85 7.44
CA GLY A 109 13.42 -4.58 7.32
C GLY A 109 14.69 -3.70 7.19
N LEU A 110 14.53 -2.36 7.17
CA LEU A 110 15.65 -1.43 7.04
C LEU A 110 16.17 -0.97 8.42
N PRO A 111 17.40 -0.42 8.50
CA PRO A 111 17.91 0.19 9.72
C PRO A 111 16.98 1.31 10.24
N PRO A 112 16.89 1.53 11.58
CA PRO A 112 15.98 2.51 12.19
C PRO A 112 16.07 3.92 11.60
N GLU A 113 17.28 4.37 11.23
CA GLU A 113 17.52 5.67 10.62
C GLU A 113 16.96 5.75 9.20
N ALA A 114 16.98 4.65 8.46
CA ALA A 114 16.37 4.54 7.14
C ALA A 114 14.84 4.51 7.24
N GLN A 115 14.30 3.80 8.25
CA GLN A 115 12.87 3.82 8.57
C GLN A 115 12.40 5.24 8.93
N ALA A 116 13.14 5.95 9.80
CA ALA A 116 12.82 7.32 10.18
C ALA A 116 12.85 8.28 8.98
N ALA A 117 13.81 8.13 8.07
CA ALA A 117 13.88 8.92 6.85
C ALA A 117 12.69 8.67 5.91
N LEU A 118 12.24 7.43 5.78
CA LEU A 118 11.06 7.07 4.98
C LEU A 118 9.74 7.48 5.65
N ALA A 119 9.67 7.43 6.98
CA ALA A 119 8.52 7.93 7.74
C ALA A 119 8.27 9.43 7.52
N THR A 120 9.30 10.22 7.21
CA THR A 120 9.11 11.63 6.83
C THR A 120 8.33 11.82 5.52
N LEU A 121 8.27 10.79 4.67
CA LEU A 121 7.45 10.81 3.44
C LEU A 121 5.95 10.67 3.73
N GLN A 122 5.61 10.12 4.89
CA GLN A 122 4.25 10.01 5.39
C GLN A 122 3.84 11.22 6.25
N ALA A 123 4.80 12.14 6.52
CA ALA A 123 4.56 13.31 7.33
C ALA A 123 3.58 14.27 6.61
N ASP A 124 2.70 14.85 7.40
CA ASP A 124 1.58 15.67 7.05
C ASP A 124 1.88 16.67 5.91
N VAL A 125 1.27 16.46 4.77
CA VAL A 125 1.16 17.50 3.75
C VAL A 125 0.34 18.64 4.37
N PRO A 126 0.82 19.89 4.33
CA PRO A 126 0.03 21.00 4.83
C PRO A 126 -1.36 20.95 4.20
N PRO A 127 -2.44 21.12 4.99
CA PRO A 127 -3.78 21.13 4.46
C PRO A 127 -3.92 22.19 3.37
N MET A 128 -4.70 21.91 2.33
CA MET A 128 -5.02 22.95 1.34
C MET A 128 -5.84 24.06 1.98
N ALA A 129 -5.75 25.27 1.40
CA ALA A 129 -6.58 26.38 1.82
C ALA A 129 -8.08 26.00 1.73
N PRO A 130 -8.91 26.37 2.72
CA PRO A 130 -10.33 26.04 2.74
C PRO A 130 -11.05 26.38 1.44
N SER A 131 -10.76 27.54 0.85
CA SER A 131 -11.35 28.01 -0.40
C SER A 131 -11.09 27.06 -1.60
N LEU A 132 -10.01 26.29 -1.59
CA LEU A 132 -9.73 25.30 -2.63
C LEU A 132 -10.59 24.05 -2.46
N ALA A 133 -10.83 23.60 -1.22
CA ALA A 133 -11.75 22.50 -0.95
C ALA A 133 -13.19 22.87 -1.33
N GLU A 134 -13.62 24.07 -0.96
CA GLU A 134 -14.93 24.63 -1.30
C GLU A 134 -15.10 24.76 -2.82
N GLN A 135 -14.06 25.19 -3.53
CA GLN A 135 -14.07 25.22 -5.00
C GLN A 135 -14.32 23.83 -5.61
N VAL A 136 -13.62 22.80 -5.14
CA VAL A 136 -13.81 21.42 -5.65
C VAL A 136 -15.23 20.94 -5.35
N ILE A 137 -15.75 21.20 -4.14
CA ILE A 137 -17.13 20.85 -3.78
C ILE A 137 -18.14 21.56 -4.70
N ARG A 138 -17.97 22.85 -4.96
CA ARG A 138 -18.82 23.61 -5.89
C ARG A 138 -18.78 23.07 -7.31
N GLU A 139 -17.59 22.72 -7.81
CA GLU A 139 -17.41 22.16 -9.14
C GLU A 139 -18.07 20.78 -9.28
N GLU A 140 -17.96 19.94 -8.25
CA GLU A 140 -18.44 18.55 -8.27
C GLU A 140 -19.91 18.40 -7.90
N LEU A 141 -20.39 19.19 -6.94
CA LEU A 141 -21.76 19.08 -6.37
C LEU A 141 -22.69 20.24 -6.77
N GLY A 142 -22.17 21.22 -7.53
CA GLY A 142 -22.97 22.30 -8.13
C GLY A 142 -23.36 23.45 -7.20
N ALA A 143 -22.92 23.43 -5.94
CA ALA A 143 -23.19 24.51 -4.98
C ALA A 143 -22.09 24.62 -3.91
N ASP A 144 -22.05 25.76 -3.22
CA ASP A 144 -21.15 25.96 -2.10
C ASP A 144 -21.53 25.07 -0.90
N PRO A 145 -20.54 24.67 -0.06
CA PRO A 145 -20.79 23.81 1.10
C PRO A 145 -21.92 24.30 2.01
N GLU A 146 -22.05 25.61 2.24
CA GLU A 146 -23.08 26.20 3.10
C GLU A 146 -24.51 26.04 2.55
N ARG A 147 -24.65 25.72 1.26
CA ARG A 147 -25.93 25.39 0.62
C ARG A 147 -26.21 23.89 0.60
N LEU A 148 -25.15 23.08 0.65
CA LEU A 148 -25.23 21.63 0.58
C LEU A 148 -25.40 20.99 1.95
N PHE A 149 -24.82 21.61 2.99
CA PHE A 149 -24.80 21.11 4.36
C PHE A 149 -25.42 22.13 5.33
N LEU A 150 -26.04 21.64 6.38
CA LEU A 150 -26.54 22.46 7.48
C LEU A 150 -25.39 23.16 8.23
N ALA A 151 -24.25 22.44 8.38
CA ALA A 151 -23.02 22.99 8.91
C ALA A 151 -21.83 22.41 8.16
N TRP A 152 -20.84 23.26 7.90
CA TRP A 152 -19.60 22.91 7.23
C TRP A 152 -18.41 23.36 8.09
N ASP A 153 -17.47 22.44 8.36
CA ASP A 153 -16.21 22.80 9.02
C ASP A 153 -15.11 23.00 7.94
N PRO A 154 -14.67 24.25 7.70
CA PRO A 154 -13.65 24.54 6.71
C PRO A 154 -12.26 24.01 7.11
N ILE A 155 -12.06 23.65 8.40
CA ILE A 155 -10.79 23.11 8.89
C ILE A 155 -10.82 21.58 8.71
N PRO A 156 -9.91 21.02 7.91
CA PRO A 156 -9.87 19.57 7.70
C PRO A 156 -9.57 18.83 9.01
N LYS A 157 -10.21 17.68 9.21
CA LYS A 157 -10.03 16.81 10.37
C LYS A 157 -8.95 15.77 10.15
N ALA A 158 -8.65 15.45 8.89
CA ALA A 158 -7.60 14.50 8.53
C ALA A 158 -7.07 14.79 7.12
N ALA A 159 -5.82 14.41 6.89
CA ALA A 159 -5.26 14.29 5.54
C ALA A 159 -5.67 12.94 4.93
N ALA A 160 -5.82 12.91 3.61
CA ALA A 160 -5.95 11.71 2.80
C ALA A 160 -4.80 11.66 1.78
N SER A 161 -4.57 10.51 1.12
CA SER A 161 -3.43 10.32 0.19
C SER A 161 -3.35 11.42 -0.86
N ILE A 162 -4.48 11.78 -1.46
CA ILE A 162 -4.58 12.80 -2.53
C ILE A 162 -5.63 13.87 -2.21
N GLY A 163 -5.99 14.05 -0.93
CA GLY A 163 -7.04 14.98 -0.51
C GLY A 163 -7.03 15.24 0.98
N GLN A 164 -8.14 15.73 1.47
CA GLN A 164 -8.37 15.96 2.90
C GLN A 164 -9.84 15.68 3.27
N VAL A 165 -10.09 15.45 4.56
CA VAL A 165 -11.40 15.09 5.09
C VAL A 165 -11.92 16.21 5.97
N HIS A 166 -13.11 16.70 5.67
CA HIS A 166 -13.84 17.69 6.45
C HIS A 166 -15.02 17.06 7.18
N LYS A 167 -15.44 17.68 8.28
CA LYS A 167 -16.69 17.32 8.97
C LYS A 167 -17.79 18.26 8.50
N ALA A 168 -18.96 17.70 8.23
CA ALA A 168 -20.16 18.48 7.91
C ALA A 168 -21.39 17.87 8.59
N VAL A 169 -22.49 18.60 8.60
CA VAL A 169 -23.79 18.15 9.10
C VAL A 169 -24.80 18.27 7.97
N MET A 170 -25.50 17.18 7.67
CA MET A 170 -26.58 17.15 6.68
C MET A 170 -27.83 17.89 7.19
N SER A 171 -28.75 18.24 6.29
CA SER A 171 -30.01 18.90 6.63
C SER A 171 -30.93 18.11 7.58
N ASP A 172 -30.75 16.78 7.62
CA ASP A 172 -31.45 15.87 8.53
C ASP A 172 -30.74 15.68 9.89
N GLY A 173 -29.64 16.41 10.13
CA GLY A 173 -28.86 16.40 11.38
C GLY A 173 -27.79 15.33 11.44
N ARG A 174 -27.65 14.44 10.43
CA ARG A 174 -26.55 13.45 10.40
C ARG A 174 -25.20 14.13 10.21
N GLU A 175 -24.24 13.76 11.03
CA GLU A 175 -22.83 14.13 10.83
C GLU A 175 -22.21 13.29 9.73
N VAL A 176 -21.42 13.94 8.85
CA VAL A 176 -20.78 13.30 7.70
C VAL A 176 -19.32 13.70 7.57
N ALA A 177 -18.51 12.77 7.05
CA ALA A 177 -17.15 13.01 6.59
C ALA A 177 -17.18 13.29 5.09
N VAL A 178 -16.60 14.42 4.70
CA VAL A 178 -16.49 14.84 3.29
C VAL A 178 -15.02 14.82 2.90
N LYS A 179 -14.61 13.78 2.14
CA LYS A 179 -13.26 13.61 1.61
C LYS A 179 -13.19 14.31 0.26
N VAL A 180 -12.29 15.27 0.13
CA VAL A 180 -12.15 16.16 -1.04
C VAL A 180 -10.76 16.03 -1.62
N GLN A 181 -10.64 15.79 -2.92
CA GLN A 181 -9.35 15.72 -3.61
C GLN A 181 -8.66 17.10 -3.70
N TYR A 182 -7.33 17.10 -3.70
CA TYR A 182 -6.56 18.31 -3.99
C TYR A 182 -6.77 18.74 -5.44
N PRO A 183 -7.05 20.04 -5.70
CA PRO A 183 -7.23 20.54 -7.07
C PRO A 183 -5.94 20.33 -7.88
N GLY A 184 -6.11 19.79 -9.11
CA GLY A 184 -5.01 19.53 -10.04
C GLY A 184 -4.13 18.34 -9.70
N VAL A 185 -4.49 17.52 -8.70
CA VAL A 185 -3.76 16.28 -8.35
C VAL A 185 -3.77 15.28 -9.51
N ASP A 186 -4.85 15.23 -10.28
CA ASP A 186 -4.99 14.44 -11.50
C ASP A 186 -3.90 14.76 -12.53
N ARG A 187 -3.66 16.05 -12.79
CA ARG A 187 -2.61 16.51 -13.72
C ARG A 187 -1.22 16.24 -13.18
N ALA A 188 -1.02 16.42 -11.87
CA ALA A 188 0.26 16.15 -11.24
C ALA A 188 0.60 14.64 -11.32
N ILE A 189 -0.33 13.77 -10.95
CA ILE A 189 -0.18 12.31 -11.02
C ILE A 189 0.06 11.88 -12.47
N LYS A 190 -0.75 12.34 -13.42
CA LYS A 190 -0.58 11.99 -14.82
C LYS A 190 0.80 12.43 -15.35
N SER A 191 1.25 13.64 -15.01
CA SER A 191 2.59 14.11 -15.37
C SER A 191 3.71 13.30 -14.73
N ASP A 192 3.52 12.81 -13.51
CA ASP A 192 4.50 11.98 -12.81
C ASP A 192 4.53 10.55 -13.40
N LEU A 193 3.39 10.01 -13.81
CA LEU A 193 3.27 8.71 -14.47
C LEU A 193 3.74 8.72 -15.93
N ASP A 194 3.58 9.83 -16.64
CA ASP A 194 4.12 10.00 -18.01
C ASP A 194 5.67 10.04 -18.01
N ASN A 195 6.28 10.30 -16.84
CA ASN A 195 7.71 10.12 -16.61
C ASN A 195 8.05 8.70 -16.12
N ALA A 196 7.44 7.68 -16.72
CA ALA A 196 7.61 6.27 -16.33
C ALA A 196 9.07 5.81 -16.28
N GLU A 197 9.96 6.36 -17.11
CA GLU A 197 11.41 6.11 -17.04
C GLU A 197 12.02 6.56 -15.70
N LEU A 198 11.44 7.58 -15.07
CA LEU A 198 11.87 8.07 -13.77
C LEU A 198 11.52 7.09 -12.65
N LEU A 199 10.28 6.61 -12.66
CA LEU A 199 9.80 5.59 -11.73
C LEU A 199 10.56 4.29 -11.94
N TYR A 200 10.81 3.93 -13.22
CA TYR A 200 11.62 2.79 -13.60
C TYR A 200 13.03 2.87 -12.98
N GLY A 201 13.72 4.00 -13.11
CA GLY A 201 15.03 4.22 -12.51
C GLY A 201 15.04 4.12 -10.98
N MET A 202 13.97 4.59 -10.33
CA MET A 202 13.81 4.48 -8.87
C MET A 202 13.59 3.03 -8.44
N PHE A 203 12.64 2.34 -9.05
CA PHE A 203 12.35 0.94 -8.71
C PHE A 203 13.51 0.02 -9.10
N ALA A 204 14.19 0.24 -10.22
CA ALA A 204 15.37 -0.52 -10.61
C ALA A 204 16.54 -0.38 -9.62
N ALA A 205 16.62 0.74 -8.89
CA ALA A 205 17.62 0.93 -7.83
C ALA A 205 17.30 0.13 -6.56
N PHE A 206 16.03 -0.19 -6.33
CA PHE A 206 15.55 -1.03 -5.22
C PHE A 206 15.16 -2.44 -5.67
N ALA A 207 14.90 -2.64 -6.96
CA ALA A 207 14.41 -3.90 -7.48
C ALA A 207 15.48 -4.99 -7.40
N LEU A 208 15.04 -6.10 -6.92
CA LEU A 208 15.68 -7.38 -7.07
C LEU A 208 15.80 -7.67 -8.58
N LYS A 209 16.93 -8.22 -9.01
CA LYS A 209 17.29 -8.43 -10.43
C LYS A 209 16.22 -9.13 -11.30
N ASN A 210 15.24 -9.78 -10.69
CA ASN A 210 14.20 -10.57 -11.35
C ASN A 210 12.78 -10.01 -11.19
N MET A 211 12.62 -8.80 -10.61
CA MET A 211 11.32 -8.15 -10.62
C MET A 211 11.07 -7.48 -11.96
N ASP A 212 9.92 -7.75 -12.56
CA ASP A 212 9.45 -7.01 -13.73
C ASP A 212 9.03 -5.58 -13.30
N VAL A 213 10.02 -4.68 -13.40
CA VAL A 213 9.83 -3.28 -13.02
C VAL A 213 8.80 -2.60 -13.94
N HIS A 214 8.65 -3.05 -15.19
CA HIS A 214 7.63 -2.52 -16.09
C HIS A 214 6.23 -2.88 -15.60
N ALA A 215 5.99 -4.15 -15.30
CA ALA A 215 4.72 -4.60 -14.74
C ALA A 215 4.38 -3.86 -13.44
N MET A 216 5.39 -3.58 -12.60
CA MET A 216 5.21 -2.84 -11.35
C MET A 216 4.87 -1.36 -11.56
N VAL A 217 5.49 -0.72 -12.56
CA VAL A 217 5.18 0.67 -12.93
C VAL A 217 3.80 0.76 -13.58
N ASP A 218 3.43 -0.20 -14.40
CA ASP A 218 2.10 -0.25 -15.02
C ASP A 218 1.01 -0.52 -13.97
N GLU A 219 1.24 -1.42 -13.01
CA GLU A 219 0.33 -1.62 -11.87
C GLU A 219 0.20 -0.35 -11.03
N LEU A 220 1.31 0.36 -10.77
CA LEU A 220 1.28 1.64 -10.06
C LEU A 220 0.47 2.69 -10.84
N ARG A 221 0.62 2.73 -12.18
CA ARG A 221 -0.14 3.64 -13.05
C ARG A 221 -1.62 3.38 -12.98
N ASP A 222 -2.04 2.11 -13.08
CA ASP A 222 -3.43 1.70 -13.02
C ASP A 222 -4.04 2.04 -11.65
N ARG A 223 -3.31 1.76 -10.57
CA ARG A 223 -3.71 2.09 -9.19
C ARG A 223 -3.89 3.57 -8.94
N MET A 224 -2.94 4.38 -9.43
CA MET A 224 -3.03 5.83 -9.30
C MET A 224 -4.22 6.39 -10.10
N GLY A 225 -4.51 5.80 -11.26
CA GLY A 225 -5.71 6.11 -12.04
C GLY A 225 -7.01 5.80 -11.28
N ASP A 226 -7.04 4.68 -10.56
CA ASP A 226 -8.20 4.30 -9.75
C ASP A 226 -8.43 5.23 -8.57
N GLU A 227 -7.38 5.72 -7.91
CA GLU A 227 -7.49 6.69 -6.80
C GLU A 227 -8.02 8.06 -7.22
N LEU A 228 -7.92 8.41 -8.49
CA LEU A 228 -8.44 9.68 -9.01
C LEU A 228 -9.98 9.70 -9.17
N ASP A 229 -10.65 8.55 -9.08
CA ASP A 229 -12.12 8.48 -9.15
C ASP A 229 -12.72 7.97 -7.83
N TYR A 230 -13.05 8.88 -6.93
CA TYR A 230 -13.70 8.58 -5.65
C TYR A 230 -15.05 7.87 -5.78
N ARG A 231 -15.67 7.86 -6.97
CA ARG A 231 -16.87 7.04 -7.20
C ARG A 231 -16.57 5.55 -7.17
N LYS A 232 -15.34 5.13 -7.53
CA LYS A 232 -14.92 3.73 -7.38
C LYS A 232 -14.77 3.38 -5.90
N GLU A 233 -14.07 4.22 -5.13
CA GLU A 233 -13.95 4.05 -3.68
C GLU A 233 -15.33 4.01 -3.00
N ALA A 234 -16.23 4.94 -3.36
CA ALA A 234 -17.59 4.99 -2.84
C ALA A 234 -18.39 3.70 -3.10
N ARG A 235 -18.24 3.10 -4.30
CA ARG A 235 -18.91 1.83 -4.64
C ARG A 235 -18.38 0.69 -3.78
N PHE A 236 -17.07 0.57 -3.64
CA PHE A 236 -16.47 -0.44 -2.78
C PHE A 236 -16.86 -0.24 -1.31
N GLN A 237 -16.78 1.00 -0.81
CA GLN A 237 -17.21 1.30 0.55
C GLN A 237 -18.69 0.93 0.78
N ALA A 238 -19.59 1.25 -0.15
CA ALA A 238 -20.99 0.89 -0.06
C ALA A 238 -21.21 -0.62 -0.09
N GLU A 239 -20.48 -1.35 -0.94
CA GLU A 239 -20.51 -2.81 -0.98
C GLU A 239 -20.09 -3.43 0.36
N PHE A 240 -19.00 -2.93 0.96
CA PHE A 240 -18.56 -3.40 2.29
C PHE A 240 -19.53 -2.98 3.39
N ALA A 241 -20.07 -1.76 3.35
CA ALA A 241 -21.10 -1.32 4.30
C ALA A 241 -22.35 -2.21 4.26
N GLU A 242 -22.78 -2.64 3.08
CA GLU A 242 -23.88 -3.59 2.92
C GLU A 242 -23.52 -4.98 3.43
N ARG A 243 -22.30 -5.48 3.12
CA ARG A 243 -21.84 -6.81 3.56
C ARG A 243 -21.75 -6.93 5.06
N TYR A 244 -21.34 -5.89 5.75
CA TYR A 244 -21.17 -5.83 7.20
C TYR A 244 -22.30 -5.06 7.91
N ASP A 245 -23.44 -4.85 7.26
CA ASP A 245 -24.59 -4.18 7.90
C ASP A 245 -25.09 -5.01 9.10
N GLY A 246 -25.23 -4.36 10.24
CA GLY A 246 -25.61 -5.01 11.49
C GLY A 246 -24.55 -5.91 12.12
N HIS A 247 -23.31 -5.97 11.60
CA HIS A 247 -22.26 -6.81 12.19
C HIS A 247 -21.93 -6.39 13.63
N PRO A 248 -21.73 -7.35 14.55
CA PRO A 248 -21.62 -7.03 15.98
C PRO A 248 -20.40 -6.17 16.34
N PHE A 249 -19.28 -6.29 15.62
CA PHE A 249 -18.03 -5.61 15.95
C PHE A 249 -17.28 -4.98 14.76
N ILE A 250 -17.69 -5.24 13.51
CA ILE A 250 -17.16 -4.59 12.31
C ILE A 250 -18.14 -3.50 11.87
N HIS A 251 -17.63 -2.30 11.61
CA HIS A 251 -18.41 -1.20 11.08
C HIS A 251 -17.76 -0.61 9.84
N VAL A 252 -18.56 -0.34 8.81
CA VAL A 252 -18.16 0.38 7.60
C VAL A 252 -19.12 1.55 7.40
N PRO A 253 -18.64 2.80 7.31
CA PRO A 253 -19.49 3.97 7.18
C PRO A 253 -20.31 3.97 5.89
N LYS A 254 -21.60 4.26 5.98
CA LYS A 254 -22.49 4.32 4.81
C LYS A 254 -22.19 5.55 3.95
N VAL A 255 -22.17 5.36 2.63
CA VAL A 255 -21.94 6.43 1.65
C VAL A 255 -23.20 7.27 1.47
N VAL A 256 -23.02 8.58 1.42
CA VAL A 256 -24.07 9.58 1.10
C VAL A 256 -23.96 9.94 -0.38
N TRP A 257 -24.67 9.20 -1.23
CA TRP A 257 -24.54 9.29 -2.67
C TRP A 257 -24.91 10.65 -3.25
N GLU A 258 -25.92 11.32 -2.69
CA GLU A 258 -26.34 12.64 -3.12
C GLU A 258 -25.33 13.76 -2.82
N ARG A 259 -24.29 13.44 -2.08
CA ARG A 259 -23.16 14.34 -1.75
C ARG A 259 -21.81 13.72 -2.16
N SER A 260 -21.82 12.80 -3.11
CA SER A 260 -20.61 12.13 -3.63
C SER A 260 -20.50 12.28 -5.15
N ALA A 261 -19.29 12.51 -5.63
CA ALA A 261 -18.96 12.71 -7.03
C ALA A 261 -17.54 12.19 -7.34
N GLN A 262 -16.97 12.53 -8.49
CA GLN A 262 -15.66 12.00 -8.90
C GLN A 262 -14.53 12.42 -7.97
N ARG A 263 -14.53 13.67 -7.46
CA ARG A 263 -13.48 14.21 -6.58
C ARG A 263 -13.94 14.45 -5.15
N VAL A 264 -15.17 14.05 -4.82
CA VAL A 264 -15.75 14.21 -3.48
C VAL A 264 -16.45 12.91 -3.08
N ILE A 265 -16.08 12.33 -1.95
CA ILE A 265 -16.83 11.22 -1.33
C ILE A 265 -17.33 11.66 0.03
N THR A 266 -18.63 11.49 0.26
CA THR A 266 -19.27 11.79 1.53
C THR A 266 -19.78 10.50 2.15
N SER A 267 -19.47 10.29 3.41
CA SER A 267 -19.91 9.13 4.19
C SER A 267 -20.27 9.51 5.61
N GLU A 268 -20.87 8.60 6.35
CA GLU A 268 -21.13 8.74 7.77
C GLU A 268 -19.87 9.20 8.52
N TRP A 269 -20.03 10.18 9.42
CA TRP A 269 -18.94 10.54 10.33
C TRP A 269 -18.81 9.51 11.43
N VAL A 270 -17.59 9.10 11.70
CA VAL A 270 -17.29 8.14 12.75
C VAL A 270 -16.25 8.74 13.70
N ASP A 271 -16.63 8.85 14.97
CA ASP A 271 -15.69 9.09 16.05
C ASP A 271 -14.91 7.82 16.36
N GLY A 272 -13.98 7.88 17.30
CA GLY A 272 -13.17 6.74 17.73
C GLY A 272 -11.70 7.09 17.80
N LEU A 273 -10.93 6.22 18.45
CA LEU A 273 -9.50 6.43 18.63
C LEU A 273 -8.75 6.20 17.32
N SER A 274 -7.83 7.10 17.01
CA SER A 274 -6.82 6.84 15.98
C SER A 274 -5.88 5.73 16.43
N TRP A 275 -5.14 5.15 15.51
CA TRP A 275 -4.14 4.11 15.80
C TRP A 275 -3.17 4.51 16.91
N LYS A 276 -2.62 5.74 16.85
CA LYS A 276 -1.69 6.25 17.86
C LYS A 276 -2.35 6.31 19.24
N GLN A 277 -3.53 6.94 19.33
CA GLN A 277 -4.28 7.04 20.58
C GLN A 277 -4.63 5.65 21.12
N PHE A 278 -5.05 4.73 20.24
CA PHE A 278 -5.38 3.37 20.62
C PHE A 278 -4.17 2.62 21.20
N LEU A 279 -2.99 2.69 20.56
CA LEU A 279 -1.78 2.05 21.08
C LEU A 279 -1.35 2.61 22.44
N GLU A 280 -1.52 3.93 22.65
CA GLU A 280 -1.12 4.63 23.87
C GLU A 280 -2.10 4.37 25.04
N THR A 281 -3.40 4.19 24.78
CA THR A 281 -4.43 4.18 25.83
C THR A 281 -5.12 2.84 26.04
N ALA A 282 -5.16 1.97 25.03
CA ALA A 282 -5.86 0.70 25.11
C ALA A 282 -5.13 -0.31 26.03
N THR A 283 -5.91 -1.05 26.81
CA THR A 283 -5.41 -2.18 27.59
C THR A 283 -4.94 -3.32 26.67
N HIS A 284 -4.18 -4.25 27.21
CA HIS A 284 -3.75 -5.42 26.44
C HIS A 284 -4.95 -6.25 25.93
N GLU A 285 -6.00 -6.43 26.75
CA GLU A 285 -7.22 -7.12 26.36
C GLU A 285 -7.95 -6.42 25.20
N GLN A 286 -8.05 -5.09 25.25
CA GLN A 286 -8.64 -4.31 24.16
C GLN A 286 -7.82 -4.41 22.86
N LYS A 287 -6.48 -4.48 22.96
CA LYS A 287 -5.61 -4.75 21.80
C LYS A 287 -5.81 -6.15 21.25
N GLN A 288 -5.98 -7.17 22.10
CA GLN A 288 -6.30 -8.52 21.69
C GLN A 288 -7.61 -8.59 20.92
N THR A 289 -8.67 -7.98 21.48
CA THR A 289 -10.00 -7.89 20.84
C THR A 289 -9.91 -7.20 19.48
N ALA A 290 -9.24 -6.04 19.40
CA ALA A 290 -9.08 -5.31 18.15
C ALA A 290 -8.29 -6.10 17.09
N ALA A 291 -7.24 -6.81 17.50
CA ALA A 291 -6.46 -7.64 16.59
C ALA A 291 -7.29 -8.79 16.02
N GLU A 292 -8.12 -9.44 16.85
CA GLU A 292 -9.04 -10.48 16.36
C GLU A 292 -10.08 -9.88 15.39
N ILE A 293 -10.63 -8.70 15.66
CA ILE A 293 -11.57 -8.03 14.75
C ILE A 293 -10.91 -7.72 13.40
N LEU A 294 -9.69 -7.18 13.41
CA LEU A 294 -8.92 -6.90 12.19
C LEU A 294 -8.68 -8.20 11.40
N PHE A 295 -8.29 -9.27 12.09
CA PHE A 295 -8.08 -10.58 11.48
C PHE A 295 -9.38 -11.11 10.85
N ARG A 296 -10.49 -11.07 11.57
CA ARG A 296 -11.80 -11.54 11.09
C ARG A 296 -12.30 -10.73 9.88
N PHE A 297 -12.09 -9.43 9.87
CA PHE A 297 -12.42 -8.61 8.71
C PHE A 297 -11.59 -9.02 7.48
N ALA A 298 -10.28 -9.21 7.63
CA ALA A 298 -9.40 -9.61 6.54
C ALA A 298 -9.76 -11.01 6.00
N GLU A 299 -9.77 -12.02 6.88
CA GLU A 299 -10.00 -13.42 6.49
C GLU A 299 -11.44 -13.65 5.99
N GLY A 300 -12.43 -13.06 6.66
CA GLY A 300 -13.82 -13.11 6.20
C GLY A 300 -14.00 -12.50 4.81
N SER A 301 -13.35 -11.39 4.55
CA SER A 301 -13.37 -10.73 3.23
C SER A 301 -12.69 -11.58 2.16
N ILE A 302 -11.53 -12.19 2.47
CA ILE A 302 -10.75 -13.03 1.55
C ILE A 302 -11.50 -14.31 1.22
N TRP A 303 -11.94 -15.07 2.23
CA TRP A 303 -12.42 -16.43 2.08
C TRP A 303 -13.93 -16.55 1.87
N HIS A 304 -14.73 -15.76 2.59
CA HIS A 304 -16.20 -15.86 2.48
C HIS A 304 -16.76 -14.96 1.38
N HIS A 305 -16.16 -13.78 1.20
CA HIS A 305 -16.70 -12.81 0.25
C HIS A 305 -15.98 -12.80 -1.09
N GLY A 306 -14.76 -13.31 -1.17
CA GLY A 306 -13.93 -13.28 -2.38
C GLY A 306 -13.56 -11.86 -2.82
N VAL A 307 -13.77 -10.87 -1.96
CA VAL A 307 -13.44 -9.47 -2.19
C VAL A 307 -12.91 -8.86 -0.90
N PHE A 308 -11.73 -8.28 -0.91
CA PHE A 308 -11.05 -7.82 0.29
C PHE A 308 -10.35 -6.47 0.12
N ASN A 309 -10.25 -5.74 1.22
CA ASN A 309 -9.49 -4.50 1.30
C ASN A 309 -8.00 -4.81 1.30
N GLY A 310 -7.27 -4.28 0.34
CA GLY A 310 -5.83 -4.48 0.14
C GLY A 310 -4.95 -3.44 0.83
N ASP A 311 -5.52 -2.50 1.61
CA ASP A 311 -4.75 -1.46 2.30
C ASP A 311 -4.86 -1.53 3.83
N PRO A 312 -4.10 -2.42 4.49
CA PRO A 312 -4.10 -2.60 5.94
C PRO A 312 -3.35 -1.47 6.67
N HIS A 313 -3.45 -0.24 6.16
CA HIS A 313 -2.79 0.91 6.77
C HIS A 313 -3.51 1.32 8.08
N PRO A 314 -2.80 1.57 9.20
CA PRO A 314 -3.41 1.86 10.50
C PRO A 314 -4.26 3.14 10.51
N GLY A 315 -4.01 4.09 9.61
CA GLY A 315 -4.82 5.30 9.43
C GLY A 315 -6.24 5.04 8.93
N ASN A 316 -6.48 3.85 8.34
CA ASN A 316 -7.75 3.45 7.76
C ASN A 316 -8.72 2.86 8.81
N TYR A 317 -8.38 2.92 10.09
CA TYR A 317 -9.18 2.37 11.17
C TYR A 317 -9.57 3.43 12.21
N ARG A 318 -10.74 3.23 12.84
CA ARG A 318 -11.12 3.86 14.11
C ARG A 318 -11.46 2.80 15.11
N PHE A 319 -10.87 2.90 16.29
CA PHE A 319 -10.98 1.91 17.34
C PHE A 319 -11.96 2.40 18.41
N HIS A 320 -12.87 1.51 18.82
CA HIS A 320 -13.88 1.77 19.86
C HIS A 320 -13.71 0.72 20.97
N PRO A 321 -12.63 0.81 21.78
CA PRO A 321 -12.27 -0.24 22.72
C PRO A 321 -13.36 -0.53 23.76
N ASP A 322 -14.10 0.50 24.19
CA ASP A 322 -15.20 0.36 25.16
C ASP A 322 -16.44 -0.35 24.58
N LYS A 323 -16.55 -0.38 23.25
CA LYS A 323 -17.64 -1.05 22.53
C LYS A 323 -17.21 -2.37 21.92
N GLY A 324 -15.94 -2.74 22.00
CA GLY A 324 -15.38 -3.90 21.32
C GLY A 324 -15.58 -3.86 19.80
N LYS A 325 -15.40 -2.68 19.15
CA LYS A 325 -15.65 -2.48 17.72
C LYS A 325 -14.48 -1.81 17.01
N VAL A 326 -14.37 -2.10 15.70
CA VAL A 326 -13.45 -1.39 14.79
C VAL A 326 -14.25 -0.91 13.59
N THR A 327 -14.01 0.34 13.19
CA THR A 327 -14.54 0.93 11.95
C THR A 327 -13.46 0.98 10.89
N PHE A 328 -13.80 0.58 9.68
CA PHE A 328 -12.95 0.54 8.49
C PHE A 328 -13.34 1.67 7.54
N LEU A 329 -12.39 2.57 7.19
CA LEU A 329 -12.70 3.87 6.59
C LEU A 329 -12.34 4.00 5.11
N ASP A 330 -11.29 3.33 4.62
CA ASP A 330 -10.75 3.53 3.28
C ASP A 330 -10.90 2.26 2.44
N PHE A 331 -11.50 2.41 1.25
CA PHE A 331 -11.74 1.33 0.29
C PHE A 331 -11.18 1.68 -1.10
N GLY A 332 -10.16 2.53 -1.15
CA GLY A 332 -9.47 2.91 -2.39
C GLY A 332 -8.68 1.77 -3.03
N LEU A 333 -8.34 0.73 -2.28
CA LEU A 333 -7.64 -0.45 -2.77
C LEU A 333 -8.41 -1.72 -2.40
N VAL A 334 -9.25 -2.20 -3.30
CA VAL A 334 -10.01 -3.44 -3.13
C VAL A 334 -9.63 -4.43 -4.22
N LYS A 335 -9.33 -5.66 -3.81
CA LYS A 335 -9.11 -6.81 -4.71
C LYS A 335 -10.33 -7.72 -4.69
N ARG A 336 -10.73 -8.15 -5.87
CA ARG A 336 -11.70 -9.23 -6.06
C ARG A 336 -10.96 -10.42 -6.69
N TRP A 337 -11.18 -11.61 -6.15
CA TRP A 337 -10.64 -12.82 -6.75
C TRP A 337 -11.22 -13.06 -8.14
N GLY A 338 -10.37 -13.37 -9.08
CA GLY A 338 -10.76 -13.92 -10.36
C GLY A 338 -11.11 -15.41 -10.25
N PRO A 339 -11.72 -15.98 -11.29
CA PRO A 339 -12.03 -17.41 -11.33
C PRO A 339 -10.78 -18.27 -11.09
N GLY A 340 -10.82 -19.19 -10.12
CA GLY A 340 -9.74 -20.12 -9.81
C GLY A 340 -8.59 -19.55 -8.97
N GLU A 341 -8.55 -18.24 -8.70
CA GLU A 341 -7.45 -17.65 -7.91
C GLU A 341 -7.50 -18.10 -6.45
N LEU A 342 -8.66 -18.06 -5.81
CA LEU A 342 -8.83 -18.50 -4.43
C LEU A 342 -8.63 -20.01 -4.28
N GLU A 343 -9.14 -20.79 -5.23
CA GLU A 343 -9.00 -22.25 -5.28
C GLU A 343 -7.53 -22.67 -5.44
N SER A 344 -6.71 -21.85 -6.12
CA SER A 344 -5.28 -22.10 -6.27
C SER A 344 -4.49 -21.82 -4.99
N LEU A 345 -5.01 -20.93 -4.12
CA LEU A 345 -4.36 -20.56 -2.86
C LEU A 345 -4.57 -21.60 -1.76
N SER A 346 -5.77 -22.22 -1.69
CA SER A 346 -6.13 -23.18 -0.65
C SER A 346 -5.13 -24.35 -0.49
N PRO A 347 -4.65 -25.02 -1.58
CA PRO A 347 -3.69 -26.10 -1.46
C PRO A 347 -2.32 -25.66 -0.92
N ILE A 348 -1.91 -24.40 -1.16
CA ILE A 348 -0.68 -23.84 -0.63
C ILE A 348 -0.77 -23.71 0.89
N LEU A 349 -1.87 -23.12 1.39
CA LEU A 349 -2.09 -22.98 2.83
C LEU A 349 -2.27 -24.33 3.52
N ASP A 350 -3.02 -25.25 2.92
CA ASP A 350 -3.21 -26.60 3.48
C ASP A 350 -1.86 -27.32 3.64
N ALA A 351 -1.00 -27.30 2.62
CA ALA A 351 0.32 -27.90 2.68
C ALA A 351 1.23 -27.24 3.75
N ILE A 352 1.16 -25.91 3.90
CA ILE A 352 1.90 -25.19 4.95
C ILE A 352 1.40 -25.62 6.34
N LEU A 353 0.09 -25.66 6.56
CA LEU A 353 -0.50 -25.98 7.85
C LEU A 353 -0.28 -27.46 8.24
N ARG A 354 -0.28 -28.36 7.26
CA ARG A 354 0.02 -29.79 7.48
C ARG A 354 1.50 -30.12 7.55
N GLN A 355 2.38 -29.15 7.33
CA GLN A 355 3.81 -29.32 7.27
C GLN A 355 4.20 -30.37 6.21
N ASP A 356 3.65 -30.20 4.99
CA ASP A 356 3.86 -31.09 3.83
C ASP A 356 4.74 -30.41 2.77
N PRO A 357 6.10 -30.56 2.81
CA PRO A 357 6.99 -29.93 1.83
C PRO A 357 6.73 -30.37 0.39
N PRO A 358 6.54 -31.68 0.06
CA PRO A 358 6.22 -32.08 -1.30
C PRO A 358 4.90 -31.49 -1.81
N GLY A 359 3.87 -31.51 -0.97
CA GLY A 359 2.57 -30.92 -1.29
C GLY A 359 2.63 -29.42 -1.53
N LEU A 360 3.44 -28.69 -0.75
CA LEU A 360 3.67 -27.28 -0.92
C LEU A 360 4.34 -26.96 -2.27
N VAL A 361 5.41 -27.66 -2.60
CA VAL A 361 6.11 -27.49 -3.90
C VAL A 361 5.14 -27.74 -5.05
N ALA A 362 4.39 -28.84 -5.02
CA ALA A 362 3.42 -29.16 -6.06
C ALA A 362 2.32 -28.10 -6.18
N ALA A 363 1.86 -27.52 -5.07
CA ALA A 363 0.86 -26.43 -5.06
C ALA A 363 1.45 -25.12 -5.63
N LEU A 364 2.66 -24.74 -5.23
CA LEU A 364 3.35 -23.55 -5.73
C LEU A 364 3.63 -23.61 -7.22
N VAL A 365 4.04 -24.78 -7.74
CA VAL A 365 4.25 -24.99 -9.17
C VAL A 365 2.91 -24.86 -9.93
N ARG A 366 1.84 -25.50 -9.47
CA ARG A 366 0.52 -25.39 -10.10
C ARG A 366 -0.02 -23.98 -10.14
N ALA A 367 0.20 -23.23 -9.08
CA ALA A 367 -0.27 -21.83 -8.96
C ALA A 367 0.68 -20.81 -9.64
N GLY A 368 1.81 -21.26 -10.23
CA GLY A 368 2.74 -20.41 -10.95
C GLY A 368 3.71 -19.58 -10.08
N PHE A 369 3.79 -19.88 -8.78
CA PHE A 369 4.76 -19.23 -7.88
C PHE A 369 6.19 -19.80 -8.03
N LEU A 370 6.31 -21.04 -8.45
CA LEU A 370 7.60 -21.72 -8.63
C LEU A 370 7.66 -22.37 -10.01
N PRO A 371 8.75 -22.20 -10.79
CA PRO A 371 8.91 -22.89 -12.06
C PRO A 371 8.97 -24.40 -11.88
N ALA A 372 8.46 -25.18 -12.83
CA ALA A 372 8.45 -26.64 -12.77
C ALA A 372 9.86 -27.27 -12.82
N ASP A 373 10.83 -26.54 -13.38
CA ASP A 373 12.24 -26.95 -13.51
C ASP A 373 13.14 -26.36 -12.41
N HIS A 374 12.56 -25.88 -11.31
CA HIS A 374 13.31 -25.36 -10.17
C HIS A 374 14.29 -26.39 -9.60
N GLN A 375 15.41 -25.91 -9.04
CA GLN A 375 16.45 -26.78 -8.49
C GLN A 375 16.49 -26.78 -6.95
N ALA A 376 15.60 -26.03 -6.29
CA ALA A 376 15.55 -25.97 -4.84
C ALA A 376 14.97 -27.27 -4.27
N SER A 377 15.49 -27.75 -3.12
CA SER A 377 14.91 -28.88 -2.42
C SER A 377 13.56 -28.51 -1.81
N GLU A 378 12.68 -29.50 -1.67
CA GLU A 378 11.35 -29.32 -1.08
C GLU A 378 11.43 -28.74 0.35
N ASP A 379 12.38 -29.19 1.15
CA ASP A 379 12.60 -28.69 2.51
C ASP A 379 13.02 -27.21 2.50
N LEU A 380 13.87 -26.79 1.55
CA LEU A 380 14.29 -25.38 1.44
C LEU A 380 13.13 -24.48 1.04
N VAL A 381 12.31 -24.93 0.10
CA VAL A 381 11.09 -24.22 -0.33
C VAL A 381 10.12 -24.10 0.83
N TYR A 382 9.89 -25.21 1.55
CA TYR A 382 9.00 -25.21 2.70
C TYR A 382 9.51 -24.28 3.82
N GLU A 383 10.78 -24.41 4.19
CA GLU A 383 11.40 -23.56 5.23
C GLU A 383 11.27 -22.06 4.90
N PHE A 384 11.40 -21.68 3.64
CA PHE A 384 11.28 -20.29 3.19
C PHE A 384 9.81 -19.83 3.14
N CYS A 385 8.95 -20.53 2.41
CA CYS A 385 7.58 -20.10 2.15
C CYS A 385 6.67 -20.19 3.39
N SER A 386 7.00 -21.04 4.37
CA SER A 386 6.23 -21.16 5.62
C SER A 386 6.55 -20.07 6.64
N GLN A 387 7.62 -19.27 6.47
CA GLN A 387 8.04 -18.26 7.45
C GLN A 387 6.92 -17.28 7.87
N PRO A 388 6.14 -16.67 6.96
CA PRO A 388 5.04 -15.77 7.32
C PRO A 388 3.89 -16.50 8.05
N TYR A 389 3.81 -17.81 7.89
CA TYR A 389 2.71 -18.64 8.38
C TYR A 389 3.03 -19.40 9.69
N ILE A 390 4.23 -19.21 10.26
CA ILE A 390 4.61 -19.75 11.57
C ILE A 390 3.54 -19.46 12.65
N PRO A 391 2.93 -18.26 12.72
CA PRO A 391 1.88 -17.97 13.69
C PRO A 391 0.67 -18.92 13.63
N PHE A 392 0.39 -19.47 12.45
CA PHE A 392 -0.76 -20.36 12.21
C PHE A 392 -0.46 -21.83 12.50
N GLN A 393 0.82 -22.20 12.58
CA GLN A 393 1.27 -23.57 12.87
C GLN A 393 1.39 -23.88 14.37
N LEU A 394 1.44 -22.83 15.19
CA LEU A 394 1.59 -22.94 16.64
C LEU A 394 0.23 -22.90 17.33
N GLU A 395 0.11 -23.62 18.44
CA GLU A 395 -1.14 -23.61 19.24
C GLU A 395 -1.50 -22.20 19.69
N ARG A 396 -0.50 -21.44 20.14
CA ARG A 396 -0.60 -20.01 20.48
C ARG A 396 0.66 -19.30 20.00
N PHE A 397 0.50 -18.12 19.47
CA PHE A 397 1.61 -17.31 19.01
C PHE A 397 1.41 -15.84 19.39
N THR A 398 2.49 -15.22 19.90
CA THR A 398 2.54 -13.78 20.16
C THR A 398 3.26 -13.08 19.02
N TYR A 399 2.57 -12.21 18.29
CA TYR A 399 3.23 -11.34 17.32
C TYR A 399 4.11 -10.32 18.03
N SER A 400 5.28 -10.06 17.46
CA SER A 400 6.17 -8.98 17.90
C SER A 400 6.79 -8.28 16.69
N SER A 401 7.15 -7.00 16.83
CA SER A 401 7.85 -6.26 15.77
C SER A 401 9.19 -6.93 15.41
N GLU A 402 9.84 -7.59 16.37
CA GLU A 402 11.09 -8.34 16.14
C GLU A 402 10.85 -9.56 15.24
N PHE A 403 9.79 -10.34 15.48
CA PHE A 403 9.43 -11.47 14.62
C PHE A 403 9.17 -11.02 13.18
N VAL A 404 8.35 -9.98 13.02
CA VAL A 404 8.00 -9.44 11.69
C VAL A 404 9.25 -8.95 10.97
N GLY A 405 10.09 -8.16 11.64
CA GLY A 405 11.33 -7.62 11.06
C GLY A 405 12.32 -8.73 10.67
N ARG A 406 12.54 -9.73 11.52
CA ARG A 406 13.42 -10.88 11.21
C ARG A 406 12.89 -11.73 10.05
N THR A 407 11.60 -11.96 10.00
CA THR A 407 10.97 -12.74 8.91
C THR A 407 11.11 -12.00 7.59
N LEU A 408 10.79 -10.70 7.57
CA LEU A 408 10.95 -9.88 6.38
C LEU A 408 12.43 -9.80 5.92
N GLN A 409 13.38 -9.63 6.85
CA GLN A 409 14.80 -9.63 6.52
C GLN A 409 15.24 -10.93 5.85
N LYS A 410 14.80 -12.11 6.34
CA LYS A 410 15.09 -13.40 5.71
C LYS A 410 14.52 -13.50 4.29
N MET A 411 13.29 -13.00 4.09
CA MET A 411 12.61 -13.04 2.79
C MET A 411 13.23 -12.10 1.76
N LEU A 412 13.94 -11.05 2.21
CA LEU A 412 14.63 -10.09 1.33
C LEU A 412 16.11 -10.37 1.17
N ASP A 413 16.68 -11.34 1.89
CA ASP A 413 18.12 -11.66 1.84
C ASP A 413 18.50 -12.44 0.59
N MET A 414 18.70 -11.71 -0.50
CA MET A 414 19.12 -12.26 -1.80
C MET A 414 20.54 -12.84 -1.82
N GLY A 415 21.36 -12.53 -0.83
CA GLY A 415 22.75 -13.01 -0.71
C GLY A 415 22.89 -14.20 0.22
N GLY A 416 21.84 -14.50 1.01
CA GLY A 416 21.84 -15.56 2.00
C GLY A 416 21.47 -16.93 1.45
N ARG A 417 21.15 -17.84 2.37
CA ARG A 417 20.80 -19.25 2.09
C ARG A 417 19.68 -19.42 1.08
N TYR A 418 18.71 -18.51 1.05
CA TYR A 418 17.53 -18.57 0.20
C TYR A 418 17.70 -17.80 -1.11
N GLY A 419 18.85 -17.15 -1.35
CA GLY A 419 19.03 -16.22 -2.46
C GLY A 419 18.71 -16.77 -3.85
N ASP A 420 19.08 -18.03 -4.12
CA ASP A 420 18.78 -18.65 -5.42
C ASP A 420 17.32 -19.09 -5.54
N LEU A 421 16.71 -19.54 -4.43
CA LEU A 421 15.27 -19.79 -4.37
C LEU A 421 14.47 -18.49 -4.61
N ILE A 422 14.80 -17.41 -3.91
CA ILE A 422 14.13 -16.11 -4.07
C ILE A 422 14.18 -15.62 -5.54
N LYS A 423 15.33 -15.82 -6.21
CA LYS A 423 15.48 -15.48 -7.64
C LYS A 423 14.63 -16.33 -8.57
N SER A 424 14.29 -17.56 -8.17
CA SER A 424 13.45 -18.47 -8.95
C SER A 424 11.96 -18.30 -8.70
N LEU A 425 11.59 -17.75 -7.53
CA LEU A 425 10.18 -17.51 -7.22
C LEU A 425 9.60 -16.42 -8.11
N ASN A 426 8.36 -16.64 -8.52
CA ASN A 426 7.52 -15.68 -9.19
C ASN A 426 6.33 -15.35 -8.29
N MET A 427 5.96 -14.07 -8.20
CA MET A 427 4.74 -13.64 -7.53
C MET A 427 3.71 -13.30 -8.61
N PRO A 428 2.71 -14.15 -8.87
CA PRO A 428 1.70 -13.81 -9.86
C PRO A 428 0.98 -12.51 -9.43
N PRO A 429 0.73 -11.58 -10.36
CA PRO A 429 0.19 -10.25 -10.05
C PRO A 429 -1.07 -10.27 -9.20
N SER A 430 -1.91 -11.27 -9.37
CA SER A 430 -3.14 -11.46 -8.60
C SER A 430 -2.94 -11.58 -7.09
N TYR A 431 -1.77 -12.03 -6.63
CA TYR A 431 -1.50 -12.30 -5.21
C TYR A 431 -0.68 -11.20 -4.52
N VAL A 432 -0.17 -10.22 -5.26
CA VAL A 432 0.63 -9.12 -4.70
C VAL A 432 -0.13 -8.35 -3.62
N ILE A 433 -1.45 -8.15 -3.83
CA ILE A 433 -2.29 -7.44 -2.84
C ILE A 433 -2.54 -8.30 -1.61
N LEU A 434 -2.71 -9.61 -1.78
CA LEU A 434 -2.84 -10.53 -0.64
C LEU A 434 -1.59 -10.51 0.22
N ASP A 435 -0.41 -10.60 -0.40
CA ASP A 435 0.88 -10.52 0.30
C ASP A 435 0.99 -9.22 1.12
N ARG A 436 0.57 -8.09 0.53
CA ARG A 436 0.48 -6.82 1.24
C ARG A 436 -0.43 -6.88 2.47
N VAL A 437 -1.59 -7.56 2.39
CA VAL A 437 -2.49 -7.72 3.53
C VAL A 437 -1.83 -8.56 4.62
N VAL A 438 -1.20 -9.68 4.26
CA VAL A 438 -0.51 -10.57 5.20
C VAL A 438 0.58 -9.83 5.98
N TRP A 439 1.45 -9.09 5.29
CA TRP A 439 2.52 -8.32 5.93
C TRP A 439 2.01 -7.14 6.73
N GLY A 440 1.05 -6.39 6.20
CA GLY A 440 0.47 -5.24 6.89
C GLY A 440 -0.25 -5.64 8.18
N MET A 441 -1.03 -6.72 8.15
CA MET A 441 -1.67 -7.27 9.33
C MET A 441 -0.64 -7.77 10.36
N SER A 442 0.40 -8.49 9.90
CA SER A 442 1.48 -8.94 10.77
C SER A 442 2.19 -7.77 11.46
N ALA A 443 2.43 -6.66 10.74
CA ALA A 443 3.03 -5.46 11.31
C ALA A 443 2.13 -4.79 12.36
N LEU A 444 0.81 -4.72 12.13
CA LEU A 444 -0.15 -4.21 13.12
C LEU A 444 -0.17 -5.06 14.37
N PHE A 445 -0.25 -6.39 14.21
CA PHE A 445 -0.24 -7.33 15.34
C PHE A 445 1.09 -7.29 16.10
N GLY A 446 2.21 -7.15 15.39
CA GLY A 446 3.53 -7.00 16.00
C GLY A 446 3.66 -5.75 16.87
N LYS A 447 3.05 -4.63 16.46
CA LYS A 447 3.01 -3.39 17.25
C LYS A 447 2.07 -3.46 18.44
N MET A 448 1.02 -4.27 18.36
CA MET A 448 0.08 -4.51 19.47
C MET A 448 0.57 -5.58 20.45
N GLU A 449 1.57 -6.38 20.09
CA GLU A 449 2.12 -7.49 20.86
C GLU A 449 1.05 -8.49 21.32
N VAL A 450 0.17 -8.89 20.39
CA VAL A 450 -1.02 -9.71 20.67
C VAL A 450 -0.76 -11.19 20.52
N THR A 451 -1.44 -11.99 21.34
CA THR A 451 -1.33 -13.45 21.41
C THR A 451 -2.66 -14.11 21.09
N ALA A 452 -2.71 -15.00 20.09
CA ALA A 452 -3.91 -15.79 19.81
C ALA A 452 -3.55 -17.20 19.31
N SER A 453 -4.56 -18.04 19.18
CA SER A 453 -4.50 -19.32 18.45
C SER A 453 -4.84 -19.04 16.97
N TRP A 454 -3.92 -18.35 16.27
CA TRP A 454 -4.16 -17.83 14.92
C TRP A 454 -4.56 -18.93 13.94
N GLY A 455 -3.97 -20.12 14.07
CA GLY A 455 -4.34 -21.28 13.24
C GLY A 455 -5.78 -21.74 13.46
N ARG A 456 -6.30 -21.67 14.71
CA ARG A 456 -7.71 -21.99 14.99
C ARG A 456 -8.65 -20.94 14.42
N LEU A 457 -8.28 -19.65 14.52
CA LEU A 457 -9.06 -18.57 13.92
C LEU A 457 -9.11 -18.71 12.39
N LEU A 458 -7.98 -19.01 11.75
CA LEU A 458 -7.93 -19.22 10.30
C LEU A 458 -8.78 -20.44 9.87
N ALA A 459 -8.77 -21.53 10.63
CA ALA A 459 -9.54 -22.74 10.34
C ALA A 459 -11.06 -22.49 10.31
N GLU A 460 -11.56 -21.46 11.01
CA GLU A 460 -12.96 -21.06 10.94
C GLU A 460 -13.35 -20.60 9.54
N TYR A 461 -12.42 -20.00 8.78
CA TYR A 461 -12.66 -19.45 7.44
C TYR A 461 -12.33 -20.41 6.31
N ILE A 462 -11.25 -21.17 6.40
CA ILE A 462 -10.80 -22.07 5.33
C ILE A 462 -11.28 -23.50 5.49
N GLY A 463 -11.51 -23.96 6.72
CA GLY A 463 -11.85 -25.34 7.03
C GLY A 463 -13.26 -25.54 7.59
N GLY A 464 -14.04 -24.47 7.76
CA GLY A 464 -15.37 -24.52 8.37
C GLY A 464 -15.37 -25.03 9.82
N ALA A 465 -14.28 -24.81 10.56
CA ALA A 465 -14.20 -25.16 11.97
C ALA A 465 -15.20 -24.36 12.80
N SER A 466 -15.66 -24.93 13.91
CA SER A 466 -16.53 -24.21 14.84
C SER A 466 -15.82 -23.01 15.46
N PRO A 467 -16.57 -21.91 15.73
CA PRO A 467 -16.01 -20.71 16.34
C PRO A 467 -15.26 -20.99 17.64
N SER A 468 -14.02 -20.51 17.72
CA SER A 468 -13.10 -20.78 18.85
C SER A 468 -13.12 -19.69 19.93
N THR A 469 -13.70 -18.51 19.63
CA THR A 469 -13.76 -17.34 20.52
C THR A 469 -15.18 -16.81 20.69
N GLU A 470 -15.36 -15.83 21.58
CA GLU A 470 -16.65 -15.12 21.73
C GLU A 470 -16.98 -14.30 20.48
N LEU A 471 -16.00 -13.61 19.91
CA LEU A 471 -16.20 -12.86 18.66
C LEU A 471 -16.57 -13.80 17.51
N GLY A 472 -15.94 -14.98 17.42
CA GLY A 472 -16.29 -15.98 16.42
C GLY A 472 -17.74 -16.46 16.54
N ARG A 473 -18.21 -16.71 17.77
CA ARG A 473 -19.62 -17.09 18.00
C ARG A 473 -20.58 -15.98 17.62
N ALA A 474 -20.29 -14.74 18.02
CA ALA A 474 -21.11 -13.59 17.65
C ALA A 474 -21.16 -13.35 16.12
N GLU A 475 -20.06 -13.55 15.42
CA GLU A 475 -20.00 -13.47 13.95
C GLU A 475 -20.81 -14.61 13.31
N ALA A 476 -20.72 -15.82 13.82
CA ALA A 476 -21.48 -16.96 13.30
C ALA A 476 -22.99 -16.76 13.48
N GLU A 477 -23.44 -16.32 14.65
CA GLU A 477 -24.85 -15.98 14.96
C GLU A 477 -25.37 -14.89 14.00
N TRP A 478 -24.57 -13.83 13.79
CA TRP A 478 -24.93 -12.76 12.87
C TRP A 478 -25.07 -13.26 11.41
N ARG A 479 -24.18 -14.16 10.96
CA ARG A 479 -24.27 -14.75 9.62
C ARG A 479 -25.52 -15.60 9.45
N GLU A 480 -25.82 -16.48 10.42
CA GLU A 480 -27.02 -17.32 10.42
C GLU A 480 -28.31 -16.49 10.41
N GLU A 481 -28.34 -15.40 11.19
CA GLU A 481 -29.51 -14.52 11.20
C GLU A 481 -29.69 -13.83 9.85
N ARG A 482 -28.62 -13.38 9.26
CA ARG A 482 -28.63 -12.71 7.95
C ARG A 482 -29.05 -13.65 6.84
N GLU A 483 -28.61 -14.91 6.84
CA GLU A 483 -29.04 -15.94 5.90
C GLU A 483 -30.54 -16.25 6.04
N ARG A 484 -31.06 -16.29 7.26
CA ARG A 484 -32.48 -16.50 7.52
C ARG A 484 -33.36 -15.33 7.06
N THR A 485 -32.85 -14.12 7.13
CA THR A 485 -33.58 -12.89 6.80
C THR A 485 -33.38 -12.46 5.34
N ALA A 486 -32.43 -13.06 4.64
CA ALA A 486 -32.21 -12.79 3.21
C ALA A 486 -33.47 -13.17 2.42
N PRO A 487 -34.02 -12.30 1.54
CA PRO A 487 -35.13 -12.65 0.69
C PRO A 487 -34.72 -13.84 -0.19
N ALA A 488 -35.60 -14.83 -0.32
CA ALA A 488 -35.42 -16.04 -1.15
C ALA A 488 -35.41 -15.66 -2.65
N THR A 489 -34.43 -14.89 -3.09
CA THR A 489 -34.25 -14.48 -4.47
C THR A 489 -32.78 -14.61 -4.86
N ALA A 490 -32.52 -15.66 -5.58
CA ALA A 490 -31.52 -15.85 -6.64
C ALA A 490 -30.94 -17.28 -6.60
N ALA A 491 -31.83 -18.29 -6.67
CA ALA A 491 -31.47 -19.55 -7.29
C ALA A 491 -32.16 -19.55 -8.66
N GLY A 492 -31.42 -19.05 -9.65
CA GLY A 492 -31.83 -19.02 -11.05
C GLY A 492 -30.62 -18.80 -11.91
#